data_e791fbdef062d96e309d69d1e77d3105
#
_entry.id   e791fbdef062d96e309d69d1e77d3105
#
_cell.length_a   1.000
_cell.length_b   1.000
_cell.length_c   1.000
_cell.angle_alpha   90.00
_cell.angle_beta   90.00
_cell.angle_gamma   90.00
#
_symmetry.space_group_name_H-M   'P 1'
#
loop_
_entity.id
_entity.type
_entity.pdbx_description
1 polymer ?
#
loop_
_entity_poly.entity_id
_entity_poly.type
_entity_poly.pdbx_seq_one_letter_code
_entity_poly.pdbx_strand_id
1 'polypeptide(L)'
;MIRLNCFFQAKKGKYNEALEAAILLTAKTQQHEGVISYDVFESATRKDVFMFCETWESEEALAKHSETPEFKECVSIIESCGDMKIEKM
;
A
#
# COMPACT_ATOMS: atom_id res chain seq x y z
N MET A 1 -6.28 -17.67 1.78
CA MET A 1 -5.82 -16.57 0.91
C MET A 1 -6.53 -15.28 1.31
N ILE A 2 -5.76 -14.22 1.51
CA ILE A 2 -6.29 -12.92 1.96
C ILE A 2 -6.09 -11.90 0.85
N ARG A 3 -7.14 -11.12 0.55
CA ARG A 3 -7.08 -10.06 -0.47
C ARG A 3 -7.42 -8.72 0.15
N LEU A 4 -6.64 -7.71 -0.20
CA LEU A 4 -6.85 -6.34 0.28
C LEU A 4 -6.85 -5.36 -0.88
N ASN A 5 -7.72 -4.36 -0.78
CA ASN A 5 -7.63 -3.16 -1.59
C ASN A 5 -7.46 -1.99 -0.61
N CYS A 6 -6.39 -1.24 -0.78
CA CYS A 6 -6.10 -0.09 0.09
C CYS A 6 -6.17 1.17 -0.75
N PHE A 7 -7.25 1.92 -0.60
CA PHE A 7 -7.48 3.15 -1.35
C PHE A 7 -6.83 4.32 -0.63
N PHE A 8 -6.21 5.21 -1.39
CA PHE A 8 -5.57 6.39 -0.83
C PHE A 8 -6.00 7.64 -1.59
N GLN A 9 -6.39 8.67 -0.83
CA GLN A 9 -6.70 10.00 -1.35
C GLN A 9 -5.70 10.99 -0.76
N ALA A 10 -4.87 11.61 -1.61
CA ALA A 10 -3.87 12.56 -1.15
C ALA A 10 -4.48 13.91 -0.81
N LYS A 11 -3.86 14.59 0.14
CA LYS A 11 -4.07 16.00 0.38
C LYS A 11 -3.48 16.78 -0.78
N LYS A 12 -3.95 18.02 -0.98
CA LYS A 12 -3.46 18.88 -2.06
C LYS A 12 -1.93 19.03 -2.00
N GLY A 13 -1.29 18.72 -3.12
CA GLY A 13 0.17 18.87 -3.25
C GLY A 13 0.99 17.74 -2.63
N LYS A 14 0.36 16.68 -2.10
CA LYS A 14 1.06 15.60 -1.43
C LYS A 14 1.06 14.27 -2.18
N TYR A 15 0.48 14.25 -3.36
CA TYR A 15 0.32 13.01 -4.12
C TYR A 15 1.65 12.37 -4.49
N ASN A 16 2.58 13.16 -5.05
CA ASN A 16 3.85 12.60 -5.52
C ASN A 16 4.69 12.03 -4.39
N GLU A 17 4.70 12.68 -3.24
CA GLU A 17 5.42 12.18 -2.06
C GLU A 17 4.85 10.82 -1.61
N ALA A 18 3.53 10.72 -1.56
CA ALA A 18 2.86 9.48 -1.19
C ALA A 18 3.09 8.39 -2.22
N LEU A 19 3.02 8.72 -3.51
CA LEU A 19 3.20 7.75 -4.59
C LEU A 19 4.63 7.19 -4.60
N GLU A 20 5.63 8.02 -4.38
CA GLU A 20 7.02 7.56 -4.28
C GLU A 20 7.19 6.54 -3.16
N ALA A 21 6.61 6.82 -1.99
CA ALA A 21 6.65 5.87 -0.87
C ALA A 21 5.90 4.58 -1.20
N ALA A 22 4.77 4.68 -1.89
CA ALA A 22 3.98 3.53 -2.31
C ALA A 22 4.73 2.65 -3.31
N ILE A 23 5.43 3.26 -4.25
CA ILE A 23 6.25 2.53 -5.23
C ILE A 23 7.39 1.81 -4.53
N LEU A 24 8.07 2.48 -3.60
CA LEU A 24 9.17 1.85 -2.86
C LEU A 24 8.65 0.68 -2.02
N LEU A 25 7.54 0.85 -1.32
CA LEU A 25 6.95 -0.22 -0.53
C LEU A 25 6.56 -1.40 -1.42
N THR A 26 5.97 -1.13 -2.58
CA THR A 26 5.60 -2.17 -3.54
C THR A 26 6.83 -2.99 -3.96
N ALA A 27 7.92 -2.32 -4.31
CA ALA A 27 9.15 -2.99 -4.72
C ALA A 27 9.72 -3.88 -3.61
N LYS A 28 9.77 -3.36 -2.38
CA LYS A 28 10.30 -4.12 -1.24
C LYS A 28 9.40 -5.27 -0.83
N THR A 29 8.09 -5.09 -0.95
CA THR A 29 7.12 -6.12 -0.56
C THR A 29 7.23 -7.39 -1.41
N GLN A 30 7.76 -7.30 -2.63
CA GLN A 30 7.95 -8.48 -3.46
C GLN A 30 8.85 -9.54 -2.78
N GLN A 31 9.64 -9.13 -1.81
CA GLN A 31 10.54 -10.03 -1.07
C GLN A 31 9.91 -10.56 0.23
N HIS A 32 8.71 -10.11 0.59
CA HIS A 32 8.08 -10.53 1.84
C HIS A 32 7.51 -11.94 1.71
N GLU A 33 7.68 -12.73 2.78
CA GLU A 33 7.19 -14.10 2.81
C GLU A 33 5.67 -14.13 2.69
N GLY A 34 5.17 -15.00 1.83
CA GLY A 34 3.73 -15.22 1.68
C GLY A 34 3.01 -14.22 0.78
N VAL A 35 3.73 -13.28 0.16
CA VAL A 35 3.09 -12.40 -0.81
C VAL A 35 2.79 -13.18 -2.09
N ILE A 36 1.54 -13.10 -2.55
CA ILE A 36 1.15 -13.69 -3.84
C ILE A 36 1.18 -12.61 -4.90
N SER A 37 0.59 -11.45 -4.61
CA SER A 37 0.68 -10.29 -5.49
C SER A 37 0.58 -9.02 -4.64
N TYR A 38 1.26 -7.99 -5.08
CA TYR A 38 1.26 -6.68 -4.43
C TYR A 38 1.62 -5.65 -5.47
N ASP A 39 0.71 -4.73 -5.70
CA ASP A 39 0.95 -3.68 -6.70
C ASP A 39 0.21 -2.41 -6.32
N VAL A 40 0.62 -1.29 -6.90
CA VAL A 40 -0.03 0.00 -6.70
C VAL A 40 -0.49 0.52 -8.06
N PHE A 41 -1.74 1.00 -8.10
CA PHE A 41 -2.38 1.50 -9.30
C PHE A 41 -2.88 2.91 -9.07
N GLU A 42 -2.68 3.78 -10.05
CA GLU A 42 -3.23 5.14 -10.01
C GLU A 42 -4.63 5.14 -10.61
N SER A 43 -5.52 5.95 -10.05
CA SER A 43 -6.86 6.10 -10.63
C SER A 43 -6.77 6.84 -11.95
N ALA A 44 -7.43 6.30 -12.98
CA ALA A 44 -7.51 6.95 -14.28
C ALA A 44 -8.52 8.08 -14.32
N THR A 45 -9.45 8.12 -13.34
CA THR A 45 -10.58 9.06 -13.37
C THR A 45 -10.66 10.00 -12.17
N ARG A 46 -9.95 9.68 -11.08
CA ARG A 46 -9.96 10.51 -9.88
C ARG A 46 -8.57 11.05 -9.58
N LYS A 47 -8.50 12.38 -9.46
CA LYS A 47 -7.23 13.05 -9.17
C LYS A 47 -6.73 12.71 -7.78
N ASP A 48 -5.41 12.50 -7.69
CA ASP A 48 -4.71 12.28 -6.41
C ASP A 48 -5.17 11.03 -5.65
N VAL A 49 -5.59 10.01 -6.39
CA VAL A 49 -6.03 8.73 -5.83
C VAL A 49 -5.19 7.60 -6.39
N PHE A 50 -4.71 6.74 -5.50
CA PHE A 50 -4.14 5.46 -5.92
C PHE A 50 -4.65 4.34 -5.02
N MET A 51 -4.37 3.10 -5.41
CA MET A 51 -4.82 1.93 -4.68
C MET A 51 -3.74 0.86 -4.68
N PHE A 52 -3.48 0.28 -3.51
CA PHE A 52 -2.74 -0.97 -3.44
C PHE A 52 -3.71 -2.12 -3.66
N CYS A 53 -3.29 -3.08 -4.46
CA CYS A 53 -4.04 -4.31 -4.70
C CYS A 53 -3.16 -5.47 -4.25
N GLU A 54 -3.60 -6.21 -3.23
CA GLU A 54 -2.74 -7.18 -2.54
C GLU A 54 -3.41 -8.53 -2.38
N THR A 55 -2.62 -9.60 -2.54
CA THR A 55 -3.05 -10.96 -2.22
C THR A 55 -1.96 -11.63 -1.41
N TRP A 56 -2.34 -12.21 -0.27
CA TRP A 56 -1.41 -12.86 0.67
C TRP A 56 -1.83 -14.31 0.92
N GLU A 57 -0.86 -15.18 1.15
CA GLU A 57 -1.14 -16.60 1.41
C GLU A 57 -1.94 -16.79 2.69
N SER A 58 -1.72 -15.95 3.72
CA SER A 58 -2.32 -16.13 5.03
C SER A 58 -2.34 -14.83 5.83
N GLU A 59 -3.13 -14.84 6.90
CA GLU A 59 -3.14 -13.75 7.88
C GLU A 59 -1.76 -13.55 8.52
N GLU A 60 -1.04 -14.66 8.77
CA GLU A 60 0.31 -14.58 9.32
C GLU A 60 1.27 -13.84 8.41
N ALA A 61 1.23 -14.14 7.12
CA ALA A 61 2.08 -13.47 6.14
C ALA A 61 1.79 -11.98 6.09
N LEU A 62 0.51 -11.61 6.10
CA LEU A 62 0.09 -10.21 6.13
C LEU A 62 0.57 -9.52 7.40
N ALA A 63 0.46 -10.18 8.55
CA ALA A 63 0.91 -9.61 9.82
C ALA A 63 2.42 -9.37 9.82
N LYS A 64 3.21 -10.33 9.32
CA LYS A 64 4.66 -10.17 9.21
C LYS A 64 5.04 -9.00 8.31
N HIS A 65 4.35 -8.85 7.18
CA HIS A 65 4.53 -7.71 6.26
C HIS A 65 4.35 -6.39 7.02
N SER A 66 3.30 -6.30 7.81
CA SER A 66 2.96 -5.07 8.55
C SER A 66 3.95 -4.74 9.66
N GLU A 67 4.77 -5.70 10.07
CA GLU A 67 5.77 -5.50 11.11
C GLU A 67 7.15 -5.13 10.58
N THR A 68 7.35 -5.15 9.27
CA THR A 68 8.64 -4.83 8.68
C THR A 68 8.97 -3.34 8.84
N PRO A 69 10.27 -2.99 8.97
CA PRO A 69 10.67 -1.58 9.03
C PRO A 69 10.25 -0.80 7.80
N GLU A 70 10.37 -1.40 6.62
CA GLU A 70 10.01 -0.75 5.35
C GLU A 70 8.51 -0.44 5.28
N PHE A 71 7.67 -1.35 5.79
CA PHE A 71 6.23 -1.09 5.86
C PHE A 71 5.94 0.12 6.76
N LYS A 72 6.49 0.09 7.97
CA LYS A 72 6.23 1.14 8.96
C LYS A 72 6.69 2.50 8.47
N GLU A 73 7.88 2.55 7.86
CA GLU A 73 8.44 3.78 7.33
C GLU A 73 7.61 4.33 6.16
N CYS A 74 7.34 3.49 5.16
CA CYS A 74 6.60 3.92 3.98
C CYS A 74 5.16 4.29 4.29
N VAL A 75 4.49 3.50 5.13
CA VAL A 75 3.10 3.79 5.52
C VAL A 75 2.99 5.06 6.33
N SER A 76 3.97 5.33 7.19
CA SER A 76 4.02 6.59 7.94
C SER A 76 4.05 7.79 7.00
N ILE A 77 4.87 7.73 5.95
CA ILE A 77 4.94 8.80 4.95
C ILE A 77 3.60 8.93 4.23
N ILE A 78 3.03 7.81 3.78
CA ILE A 78 1.76 7.81 3.04
C ILE A 78 0.64 8.40 3.89
N GLU A 79 0.54 7.98 5.16
CA GLU A 79 -0.50 8.48 6.06
C GLU A 79 -0.36 9.97 6.36
N SER A 80 0.86 10.50 6.33
CA SER A 80 1.08 11.93 6.50
C SER A 80 0.60 12.75 5.30
N CYS A 81 0.40 12.09 4.15
CA CYS A 81 0.05 12.74 2.89
C CYS A 81 -1.44 12.70 2.56
N GLY A 82 -2.25 11.97 3.33
CA GLY A 82 -3.67 11.85 3.02
C GLY A 82 -4.37 10.78 3.84
N ASP A 83 -5.49 10.30 3.29
CA ASP A 83 -6.35 9.33 3.97
C ASP A 83 -6.35 7.98 3.26
N MET A 84 -6.23 6.92 4.04
CA MET A 84 -6.23 5.56 3.52
C MET A 84 -7.47 4.80 4.02
N LYS A 85 -8.08 4.03 3.13
CA LYS A 85 -9.19 3.16 3.45
C LYS A 85 -8.86 1.74 2.98
N ILE A 86 -8.97 0.79 3.89
CA ILE A 86 -8.65 -0.60 3.61
C ILE A 86 -9.92 -1.43 3.49
N GLU A 87 -10.01 -2.21 2.40
CA GLU A 87 -11.05 -3.21 2.23
C GLU A 87 -10.39 -4.58 2.23
N LYS A 88 -10.79 -5.43 3.15
CA LYS A 88 -10.26 -6.78 3.27
C LYS A 88 -11.33 -7.77 2.83
N MET A 89 -10.94 -8.63 1.90
CA MET A 89 -11.86 -9.61 1.32
C MET A 89 -11.44 -11.05 1.63
#